data_45640b5684a866074cd9ab8c8a4c1a0f
#
_entry.id   45640b5684a866074cd9ab8c8a4c1a0f
#
_cell.length_a   1.000
_cell.length_b   1.000
_cell.length_c   1.000
_cell.angle_alpha   90.00
_cell.angle_beta   90.00
_cell.angle_gamma   90.00
#
_symmetry.space_group_name_H-M   'P 1'
#
loop_
_entity.id
_entity.type
_entity.pdbx_description
1 polymer ?
#
loop_
_entity_poly.entity_id
_entity_poly.type
_entity_poly.pdbx_seq_one_letter_code
_entity_poly.pdbx_strand_id
1 'polypeptide(L)'
;NQIEMWQSSTFDAATIDRELGWAEELGFNLMRVYLSSVVWQNEPDAYKEHIDEYLTIADNHGIKTLFVIFDDCWNAEGAIGKQPEPKVGTHNSGWLKDPFISRRADKEQLFAELKPYVIDIMTTFKDDERVVMWDVYNEPNSDDSIPLLEKVFEWGREVNPSQPMTSSVWTFGIDKISSVQLKNSDVLSYHSYSGREVHSEWIKYFKMHNRPVVCTEYMARTIDNCTFQNVMPLMKEQNVVAINWGFVSGKTNTIYAWNTPIESGEEPEVWFHDILRQDKTPFSEEEIRVIKECNKR
;
A
#
# COMPACT_ATOMS: atom_id res chain seq x y z
N ASN A 1 8.85 8.03 2.85
CA ASN A 1 8.87 6.57 3.05
C ASN A 1 8.19 6.21 4.39
N GLN A 2 8.09 4.91 4.69
CA GLN A 2 7.41 4.40 5.88
C GLN A 2 8.02 4.90 7.19
N ILE A 3 9.35 5.05 7.26
CA ILE A 3 10.03 5.58 8.46
C ILE A 3 9.63 7.04 8.67
N GLU A 4 9.74 7.87 7.63
CA GLU A 4 9.42 9.31 7.70
C GLU A 4 7.96 9.55 8.07
N MET A 5 7.05 8.68 7.62
CA MET A 5 5.63 8.80 7.96
C MET A 5 5.37 8.59 9.44
N TRP A 6 6.10 7.68 10.10
CA TRP A 6 5.70 7.19 11.41
C TRP A 6 6.58 7.61 12.58
N GLN A 7 7.88 7.94 12.36
CA GLN A 7 8.76 8.32 13.46
C GLN A 7 8.37 9.68 14.05
N SER A 8 8.51 9.85 15.37
CA SER A 8 8.06 11.04 16.10
C SER A 8 8.68 12.34 15.60
N SER A 9 9.90 12.28 15.06
CA SER A 9 10.59 13.47 14.57
C SER A 9 10.04 14.04 13.24
N THR A 10 9.20 13.28 12.52
CA THR A 10 8.70 13.64 11.18
C THR A 10 7.21 13.37 10.99
N PHE A 11 6.53 12.76 11.96
CA PHE A 11 5.08 12.56 11.89
C PHE A 11 4.36 13.92 11.77
N ASP A 12 3.53 14.06 10.74
CA ASP A 12 2.87 15.34 10.40
C ASP A 12 1.35 15.16 10.26
N ALA A 13 0.67 15.20 11.40
CA ALA A 13 -0.78 15.08 11.48
C ALA A 13 -1.52 16.15 10.65
N ALA A 14 -0.95 17.35 10.55
CA ALA A 14 -1.60 18.45 9.80
C ALA A 14 -1.58 18.20 8.28
N THR A 15 -0.50 17.64 7.75
CA THR A 15 -0.43 17.24 6.35
C THR A 15 -1.35 16.04 6.08
N ILE A 16 -1.38 15.05 6.99
CA ILE A 16 -2.27 13.90 6.88
C ILE A 16 -3.74 14.34 6.84
N ASP A 17 -4.18 15.19 7.77
CA ASP A 17 -5.54 15.72 7.82
C ASP A 17 -5.92 16.45 6.53
N ARG A 18 -5.05 17.35 6.07
CA ARG A 18 -5.26 18.11 4.84
C ARG A 18 -5.43 17.20 3.61
N GLU A 19 -4.55 16.21 3.45
CA GLU A 19 -4.56 15.34 2.27
C GLU A 19 -5.69 14.32 2.31
N LEU A 20 -6.05 13.80 3.49
CA LEU A 20 -7.24 12.97 3.66
C LEU A 20 -8.53 13.76 3.44
N GLY A 21 -8.57 15.05 3.79
CA GLY A 21 -9.68 15.94 3.41
C GLY A 21 -9.84 16.07 1.90
N TRP A 22 -8.74 16.12 1.14
CA TRP A 22 -8.81 16.11 -0.33
C TRP A 22 -9.29 14.75 -0.88
N ALA A 23 -8.91 13.67 -0.23
CA ALA A 23 -9.39 12.34 -0.59
C ALA A 23 -10.90 12.19 -0.35
N GLU A 24 -11.40 12.68 0.78
CA GLU A 24 -12.84 12.74 1.08
C GLU A 24 -13.62 13.50 -0.02
N GLU A 25 -13.12 14.67 -0.45
CA GLU A 25 -13.75 15.46 -1.52
C GLU A 25 -13.82 14.74 -2.87
N LEU A 26 -12.91 13.79 -3.12
CA LEU A 26 -12.91 12.92 -4.29
C LEU A 26 -13.76 11.66 -4.09
N GLY A 27 -14.29 11.45 -2.88
CA GLY A 27 -15.12 10.32 -2.51
C GLY A 27 -14.35 9.04 -2.22
N PHE A 28 -13.04 9.13 -1.96
CA PHE A 28 -12.28 8.00 -1.45
C PHE A 28 -12.75 7.66 -0.03
N ASN A 29 -12.82 6.37 0.26
CA ASN A 29 -13.30 5.86 1.55
C ASN A 29 -12.36 4.80 2.15
N LEU A 30 -11.24 4.54 1.50
CA LEU A 30 -10.24 3.56 1.93
C LEU A 30 -8.84 4.03 1.55
N MET A 31 -7.91 3.95 2.50
CA MET A 31 -6.48 4.13 2.26
C MET A 31 -5.72 2.85 2.60
N ARG A 32 -4.76 2.48 1.75
CA ARG A 32 -3.79 1.42 2.00
C ARG A 32 -2.48 2.06 2.46
N VAL A 33 -2.07 1.74 3.69
CA VAL A 33 -1.00 2.46 4.39
C VAL A 33 0.05 1.49 4.91
N TYR A 34 1.31 1.79 4.63
CA TYR A 34 2.44 0.94 4.99
C TYR A 34 2.94 1.24 6.40
N LEU A 35 3.11 0.20 7.18
CA LEU A 35 3.70 0.23 8.51
C LEU A 35 5.23 0.11 8.45
N SER A 36 5.91 0.24 9.60
CA SER A 36 7.36 0.11 9.69
C SER A 36 7.79 -0.64 10.96
N SER A 37 8.37 -1.82 10.79
CA SER A 37 8.95 -2.58 11.90
C SER A 37 10.14 -1.85 12.54
N VAL A 38 10.84 -1.02 11.77
CA VAL A 38 12.00 -0.26 12.23
C VAL A 38 11.58 0.86 13.18
N VAL A 39 10.50 1.58 12.89
CA VAL A 39 9.98 2.61 13.80
C VAL A 39 9.44 1.96 15.06
N TRP A 40 8.65 0.89 14.94
CA TRP A 40 8.17 0.16 16.12
C TRP A 40 9.31 -0.30 17.03
N GLN A 41 10.41 -0.82 16.51
CA GLN A 41 11.56 -1.26 17.29
C GLN A 41 12.23 -0.13 18.07
N ASN A 42 12.17 1.10 17.56
CA ASN A 42 12.84 2.24 18.18
C ASN A 42 11.94 3.04 19.14
N GLU A 43 10.66 3.14 18.83
CA GLU A 43 9.70 3.95 19.59
C GLU A 43 8.29 3.32 19.63
N PRO A 44 8.13 2.09 20.19
CA PRO A 44 6.91 1.29 20.04
C PRO A 44 5.65 1.97 20.59
N ASP A 45 5.74 2.72 21.68
CA ASP A 45 4.58 3.38 22.27
C ASP A 45 4.16 4.60 21.44
N ALA A 46 5.09 5.50 21.12
CA ALA A 46 4.83 6.64 20.25
C ALA A 46 4.34 6.20 18.86
N TYR A 47 4.87 5.10 18.34
CA TYR A 47 4.43 4.53 17.08
C TYR A 47 2.94 4.14 17.10
N LYS A 48 2.48 3.47 18.16
CA LYS A 48 1.05 3.12 18.33
C LYS A 48 0.17 4.36 18.51
N GLU A 49 0.65 5.38 19.22
CA GLU A 49 -0.03 6.67 19.35
C GLU A 49 -0.19 7.37 18.00
N HIS A 50 0.85 7.39 17.16
CA HIS A 50 0.76 7.95 15.80
C HIS A 50 -0.20 7.17 14.89
N ILE A 51 -0.23 5.83 15.00
CA ILE A 51 -1.21 5.02 14.26
C ILE A 51 -2.63 5.35 14.71
N ASP A 52 -2.88 5.48 16.00
CA ASP A 52 -4.20 5.85 16.55
C ASP A 52 -4.63 7.25 16.12
N GLU A 53 -3.71 8.22 16.14
CA GLU A 53 -3.94 9.58 15.65
C GLU A 53 -4.26 9.59 14.14
N TYR A 54 -3.48 8.86 13.33
CA TYR A 54 -3.77 8.68 11.90
C TYR A 54 -5.17 8.08 11.67
N LEU A 55 -5.50 7.01 12.38
CA LEU A 55 -6.82 6.37 12.28
C LEU A 55 -7.96 7.30 12.68
N THR A 56 -7.74 8.15 13.69
CA THR A 56 -8.72 9.15 14.12
C THR A 56 -8.92 10.21 13.04
N ILE A 57 -7.85 10.71 12.44
CA ILE A 57 -7.93 11.67 11.33
C ILE A 57 -8.66 11.04 10.14
N ALA A 58 -8.28 9.83 9.74
CA ALA A 58 -8.90 9.13 8.61
C ALA A 58 -10.41 8.90 8.84
N ASP A 59 -10.80 8.47 10.04
CA ASP A 59 -12.21 8.22 10.39
C ASP A 59 -13.04 9.53 10.41
N ASN A 60 -12.46 10.65 10.83
CA ASN A 60 -13.09 11.97 10.74
C ASN A 60 -13.42 12.36 9.30
N HIS A 61 -12.66 11.89 8.32
CA HIS A 61 -12.90 12.05 6.88
C HIS A 61 -13.73 10.89 6.27
N GLY A 62 -14.26 9.98 7.09
CA GLY A 62 -15.02 8.82 6.61
C GLY A 62 -14.18 7.80 5.83
N ILE A 63 -12.87 7.79 6.05
CA ILE A 63 -11.91 6.93 5.37
C ILE A 63 -11.46 5.81 6.31
N LYS A 64 -11.60 4.58 5.86
CA LYS A 64 -11.09 3.39 6.55
C LYS A 64 -9.68 3.08 6.09
N THR A 65 -8.99 2.20 6.84
CA THR A 65 -7.60 1.89 6.59
C THR A 65 -7.36 0.41 6.37
N LEU A 66 -6.56 0.08 5.36
CA LEU A 66 -5.92 -1.20 5.15
C LEU A 66 -4.44 -1.03 5.45
N PHE A 67 -3.94 -1.69 6.49
CA PHE A 67 -2.51 -1.62 6.83
C PHE A 67 -1.70 -2.69 6.12
N VAL A 68 -0.50 -2.31 5.65
CA VAL A 68 0.52 -3.21 5.09
C VAL A 68 1.62 -3.41 6.12
N ILE A 69 1.90 -4.66 6.49
CA ILE A 69 2.84 -4.98 7.57
C ILE A 69 4.28 -5.01 7.09
N PHE A 70 4.57 -5.71 5.99
CA PHE A 70 5.90 -5.84 5.40
C PHE A 70 5.90 -5.50 3.91
N ASP A 71 7.09 -5.21 3.37
CA ASP A 71 7.26 -4.74 2.00
C ASP A 71 8.59 -5.19 1.37
N ASP A 72 8.54 -5.74 0.17
CA ASP A 72 9.74 -6.14 -0.60
C ASP A 72 10.12 -5.16 -1.71
N CYS A 73 9.54 -3.95 -1.72
CA CYS A 73 9.76 -2.99 -2.80
C CYS A 73 10.92 -2.02 -2.54
N TRP A 74 11.65 -1.73 -3.61
CA TRP A 74 12.68 -0.72 -3.82
C TRP A 74 13.95 -0.88 -3.00
N ASN A 75 14.32 0.07 -2.13
CA ASN A 75 15.65 0.10 -1.54
C ASN A 75 15.81 -0.92 -0.41
N ALA A 76 16.95 -1.59 -0.41
CA ALA A 76 17.27 -2.71 0.47
C ALA A 76 17.44 -2.30 1.94
N GLU A 77 17.93 -1.09 2.18
CA GLU A 77 18.40 -0.63 3.48
C GLU A 77 17.93 0.79 3.78
N GLY A 78 17.74 1.08 5.06
CA GLY A 78 17.40 2.37 5.61
C GLY A 78 17.80 2.47 7.07
N ALA A 79 17.49 3.58 7.71
CA ALA A 79 17.73 3.79 9.14
C ALA A 79 16.73 4.78 9.71
N ILE A 80 16.49 4.69 11.03
CA ILE A 80 15.73 5.68 11.78
C ILE A 80 16.43 7.06 11.73
N GLY A 81 15.69 8.13 11.88
CA GLY A 81 16.18 9.50 11.86
C GLY A 81 15.94 10.21 10.54
N LYS A 82 16.77 11.21 10.23
CA LYS A 82 16.58 12.01 9.02
C LYS A 82 16.68 11.14 7.76
N GLN A 83 15.60 11.09 7.00
CA GLN A 83 15.59 10.35 5.75
C GLN A 83 16.33 11.14 4.65
N PRO A 84 17.04 10.45 3.75
CA PRO A 84 17.67 11.11 2.62
C PRO A 84 16.62 11.74 1.69
N GLU A 85 16.97 12.85 1.06
CA GLU A 85 16.14 13.40 0.00
C GLU A 85 16.04 12.42 -1.17
N PRO A 86 14.88 12.31 -1.81
CA PRO A 86 14.72 11.41 -2.95
C PRO A 86 15.59 11.87 -4.12
N LYS A 87 16.06 10.93 -4.92
CA LYS A 87 16.78 11.24 -6.15
C LYS A 87 15.85 11.97 -7.11
N VAL A 88 16.35 13.08 -7.65
CA VAL A 88 15.60 13.91 -8.59
C VAL A 88 15.06 13.07 -9.74
N GLY A 89 13.79 13.27 -10.08
CA GLY A 89 13.13 12.61 -11.21
C GLY A 89 13.08 11.09 -11.16
N THR A 90 13.34 10.47 -10.01
CA THR A 90 13.44 9.01 -9.88
C THR A 90 12.32 8.46 -9.00
N HIS A 91 11.49 7.63 -9.61
CA HIS A 91 10.34 6.96 -8.97
C HIS A 91 10.74 6.18 -7.71
N ASN A 92 10.03 6.40 -6.61
CA ASN A 92 10.19 5.69 -5.32
C ASN A 92 11.63 5.56 -4.81
N SER A 93 12.50 6.49 -5.19
CA SER A 93 13.93 6.42 -4.84
C SER A 93 14.23 6.46 -3.33
N GLY A 94 13.29 6.92 -2.51
CA GLY A 94 13.37 6.91 -1.04
C GLY A 94 12.54 5.83 -0.38
N TRP A 95 11.81 4.99 -1.14
CA TRP A 95 10.97 3.93 -0.58
C TRP A 95 11.82 2.75 -0.09
N LEU A 96 11.42 2.10 0.99
CA LEU A 96 12.26 1.11 1.69
C LEU A 96 11.57 -0.26 1.76
N LYS A 97 12.37 -1.32 1.68
CA LYS A 97 11.94 -2.66 2.09
C LYS A 97 11.75 -2.72 3.61
N ASP A 98 10.82 -3.54 4.05
CA ASP A 98 10.67 -3.92 5.44
C ASP A 98 10.30 -5.41 5.52
N PRO A 99 11.12 -6.27 6.13
CA PRO A 99 12.40 -5.99 6.78
C PRO A 99 13.54 -5.72 5.77
N PHE A 100 14.55 -4.96 6.19
CA PHE A 100 15.76 -4.72 5.40
C PHE A 100 16.46 -6.01 5.01
N ILE A 101 17.13 -6.01 3.85
CA ILE A 101 17.82 -7.20 3.32
C ILE A 101 18.93 -7.67 4.26
N SER A 102 19.70 -6.74 4.86
CA SER A 102 20.76 -7.08 5.82
C SER A 102 20.27 -7.90 7.04
N ARG A 103 19.01 -7.78 7.41
CA ARG A 103 18.39 -8.51 8.53
C ARG A 103 17.98 -9.94 8.17
N ARG A 104 17.95 -10.30 6.89
CA ARG A 104 17.38 -11.58 6.40
C ARG A 104 18.37 -12.75 6.40
N ALA A 105 19.65 -12.51 6.74
CA ALA A 105 20.68 -13.54 6.71
C ALA A 105 20.46 -14.67 7.72
N ASP A 106 19.93 -14.33 8.91
CA ASP A 106 19.53 -15.29 9.95
C ASP A 106 18.02 -15.25 10.13
N LYS A 107 17.34 -16.29 9.61
CA LYS A 107 15.88 -16.37 9.65
C LYS A 107 15.32 -16.57 11.07
N GLU A 108 16.03 -17.28 11.94
CA GLU A 108 15.58 -17.51 13.33
C GLU A 108 15.63 -16.20 14.12
N GLN A 109 16.74 -15.46 14.00
CA GLN A 109 16.87 -14.15 14.61
C GLN A 109 15.83 -13.18 14.05
N LEU A 110 15.66 -13.12 12.72
CA LEU A 110 14.68 -12.26 12.07
C LEU A 110 13.26 -12.51 12.61
N PHE A 111 12.85 -13.79 12.72
CA PHE A 111 11.51 -14.13 13.22
C PHE A 111 11.34 -13.80 14.70
N ALA A 112 12.38 -13.99 15.51
CA ALA A 112 12.37 -13.60 16.93
C ALA A 112 12.21 -12.07 17.11
N GLU A 113 12.78 -11.28 16.21
CA GLU A 113 12.67 -9.81 16.23
C GLU A 113 11.33 -9.29 15.67
N LEU A 114 10.78 -9.94 14.62
CA LEU A 114 9.59 -9.44 13.93
C LEU A 114 8.28 -9.96 14.53
N LYS A 115 8.26 -11.15 15.13
CA LYS A 115 7.04 -11.69 15.75
C LYS A 115 6.46 -10.74 16.81
N PRO A 116 7.25 -10.17 17.76
CA PRO A 116 6.71 -9.22 18.73
C PRO A 116 6.07 -7.99 18.08
N TYR A 117 6.64 -7.46 17.01
CA TYR A 117 6.07 -6.34 16.24
C TYR A 117 4.69 -6.69 15.69
N VAL A 118 4.58 -7.80 14.95
CA VAL A 118 3.32 -8.22 14.33
C VAL A 118 2.25 -8.47 15.40
N ILE A 119 2.61 -9.19 16.47
CA ILE A 119 1.69 -9.51 17.56
C ILE A 119 1.23 -8.22 18.28
N ASP A 120 2.13 -7.30 18.61
CA ASP A 120 1.80 -6.06 19.32
C ASP A 120 0.87 -5.17 18.50
N ILE A 121 1.22 -4.89 17.24
CA ILE A 121 0.43 -4.03 16.37
C ILE A 121 -0.95 -4.64 16.08
N MET A 122 -0.99 -5.90 15.66
CA MET A 122 -2.26 -6.53 15.36
C MET A 122 -3.14 -6.70 16.59
N THR A 123 -2.57 -6.97 17.78
CA THR A 123 -3.34 -7.07 19.05
C THR A 123 -3.91 -5.72 19.45
N THR A 124 -3.13 -4.64 19.30
CA THR A 124 -3.56 -3.29 19.63
C THR A 124 -4.81 -2.87 18.82
N PHE A 125 -4.85 -3.22 17.54
CA PHE A 125 -5.91 -2.77 16.63
C PHE A 125 -6.84 -3.90 16.13
N LYS A 126 -6.81 -5.10 16.71
CA LYS A 126 -7.56 -6.29 16.24
C LYS A 126 -9.08 -6.15 16.18
N ASP A 127 -9.64 -5.26 17.00
CA ASP A 127 -11.09 -5.03 17.06
C ASP A 127 -11.45 -3.58 16.68
N ASP A 128 -10.50 -2.83 16.10
CA ASP A 128 -10.69 -1.45 15.69
C ASP A 128 -11.43 -1.38 14.35
N GLU A 129 -12.64 -0.84 14.35
CA GLU A 129 -13.49 -0.71 13.17
C GLU A 129 -12.96 0.27 12.11
N ARG A 130 -11.96 1.10 12.46
CA ARG A 130 -11.26 2.00 11.52
C ARG A 130 -10.31 1.23 10.61
N VAL A 131 -9.84 0.05 11.06
CA VAL A 131 -9.01 -0.89 10.28
C VAL A 131 -9.92 -1.94 9.65
N VAL A 132 -9.90 -2.05 8.32
CA VAL A 132 -10.81 -2.99 7.61
C VAL A 132 -10.11 -4.25 7.11
N MET A 133 -8.78 -4.25 7.03
CA MET A 133 -8.01 -5.38 6.51
C MET A 133 -6.52 -5.24 6.86
N TRP A 134 -5.82 -6.37 6.94
CA TRP A 134 -4.38 -6.47 7.07
C TRP A 134 -3.79 -7.07 5.79
N ASP A 135 -2.95 -6.32 5.08
CA ASP A 135 -2.09 -6.84 4.03
C ASP A 135 -0.76 -7.23 4.66
N VAL A 136 -0.55 -8.53 4.81
CA VAL A 136 0.55 -9.01 5.66
C VAL A 136 1.91 -8.84 5.02
N TYR A 137 1.99 -8.78 3.67
CA TYR A 137 3.26 -8.60 2.97
C TYR A 137 3.03 -8.10 1.54
N ASN A 138 3.52 -6.89 1.26
CA ASN A 138 3.50 -6.30 -0.07
C ASN A 138 4.59 -6.89 -0.96
N GLU A 139 4.17 -7.39 -2.12
CA GLU A 139 5.01 -7.83 -3.24
C GLU A 139 6.23 -8.68 -2.82
N PRO A 140 6.07 -9.75 -2.02
CA PRO A 140 7.17 -10.66 -1.78
C PRO A 140 7.73 -11.14 -3.13
N ASN A 141 9.04 -11.01 -3.37
CA ASN A 141 9.61 -11.07 -4.71
C ASN A 141 10.69 -12.15 -4.90
N SER A 142 10.89 -13.01 -3.92
CA SER A 142 11.85 -14.13 -4.00
C SER A 142 11.39 -15.32 -3.18
N ASP A 143 11.90 -16.51 -3.50
CA ASP A 143 11.69 -17.71 -2.68
C ASP A 143 12.12 -17.51 -1.21
N ASP A 144 13.07 -16.59 -0.96
CA ASP A 144 13.52 -16.25 0.40
C ASP A 144 12.49 -15.45 1.20
N SER A 145 11.52 -14.82 0.55
CA SER A 145 10.42 -14.10 1.21
C SER A 145 9.32 -15.05 1.70
N ILE A 146 9.21 -16.26 1.13
CA ILE A 146 8.15 -17.22 1.45
C ILE A 146 8.09 -17.58 2.94
N PRO A 147 9.21 -17.92 3.62
CA PRO A 147 9.14 -18.28 5.04
C PRO A 147 8.60 -17.15 5.93
N LEU A 148 8.95 -15.88 5.64
CA LEU A 148 8.40 -14.76 6.38
C LEU A 148 6.91 -14.55 6.06
N LEU A 149 6.51 -14.63 4.79
CA LEU A 149 5.12 -14.53 4.38
C LEU A 149 4.24 -15.57 5.12
N GLU A 150 4.68 -16.82 5.19
CA GLU A 150 3.97 -17.88 5.92
C GLU A 150 3.89 -17.57 7.43
N LYS A 151 4.99 -17.10 8.02
CA LYS A 151 5.05 -16.73 9.44
C LYS A 151 4.15 -15.55 9.79
N VAL A 152 4.06 -14.54 8.95
CA VAL A 152 3.19 -13.38 9.24
C VAL A 152 1.72 -13.78 9.23
N PHE A 153 1.30 -14.62 8.31
CA PHE A 153 -0.04 -15.22 8.36
C PHE A 153 -0.26 -16.04 9.64
N GLU A 154 0.71 -16.89 10.03
CA GLU A 154 0.65 -17.68 11.26
C GLU A 154 0.49 -16.78 12.50
N TRP A 155 1.34 -15.78 12.65
CA TRP A 155 1.28 -14.83 13.77
C TRP A 155 -0.02 -14.01 13.80
N GLY A 156 -0.49 -13.56 12.64
CA GLY A 156 -1.79 -12.90 12.55
C GLY A 156 -2.94 -13.81 12.97
N ARG A 157 -2.91 -15.11 12.62
CA ARG A 157 -3.89 -16.09 13.10
C ARG A 157 -3.79 -16.35 14.61
N GLU A 158 -2.61 -16.27 15.21
CA GLU A 158 -2.46 -16.32 16.68
C GLU A 158 -3.18 -15.17 17.37
N VAL A 159 -3.12 -13.96 16.81
CA VAL A 159 -3.84 -12.77 17.30
C VAL A 159 -5.35 -12.89 17.10
N ASN A 160 -5.76 -13.52 16.00
CA ASN A 160 -7.15 -13.68 15.60
C ASN A 160 -7.91 -12.34 15.52
N PRO A 161 -7.48 -11.39 14.69
CA PRO A 161 -8.17 -10.11 14.53
C PRO A 161 -9.56 -10.28 13.92
N SER A 162 -10.47 -9.33 14.18
CA SER A 162 -11.79 -9.29 13.54
C SER A 162 -11.71 -8.97 12.05
N GLN A 163 -10.63 -8.31 11.65
CA GLN A 163 -10.38 -7.93 10.25
C GLN A 163 -9.77 -9.11 9.47
N PRO A 164 -10.13 -9.27 8.19
CA PRO A 164 -9.53 -10.26 7.31
C PRO A 164 -8.07 -9.93 6.99
N MET A 165 -7.30 -10.98 6.66
CA MET A 165 -5.92 -10.86 6.21
C MET A 165 -5.79 -11.21 4.73
N THR A 166 -4.86 -10.54 4.07
CA THR A 166 -4.50 -10.77 2.67
C THR A 166 -3.01 -10.60 2.42
N SER A 167 -2.53 -11.06 1.29
CA SER A 167 -1.28 -10.62 0.64
C SER A 167 -1.49 -10.69 -0.86
N SER A 168 -1.17 -9.60 -1.54
CA SER A 168 -1.59 -9.39 -2.93
C SER A 168 -0.75 -10.19 -3.93
N VAL A 169 -1.44 -10.93 -4.81
CA VAL A 169 -0.81 -11.56 -5.97
C VAL A 169 -0.47 -10.49 -6.99
N TRP A 170 0.79 -10.40 -7.40
CA TRP A 170 1.25 -9.33 -8.30
C TRP A 170 2.00 -9.84 -9.55
N THR A 171 2.33 -11.13 -9.58
CA THR A 171 2.96 -11.77 -10.75
C THR A 171 1.92 -12.49 -11.58
N PHE A 172 2.08 -12.44 -12.91
CA PHE A 172 1.21 -13.16 -13.83
C PHE A 172 1.55 -14.67 -13.76
N GLY A 173 0.57 -15.48 -13.36
CA GLY A 173 0.73 -16.91 -13.19
C GLY A 173 0.81 -17.34 -11.71
N ILE A 174 0.59 -18.63 -11.49
CA ILE A 174 0.65 -19.21 -10.14
C ILE A 174 2.04 -19.79 -9.92
N ASP A 175 2.82 -19.08 -9.14
CA ASP A 175 4.12 -19.51 -8.64
C ASP A 175 4.03 -19.96 -7.17
N LYS A 176 5.16 -20.21 -6.53
CA LYS A 176 5.21 -20.62 -5.13
C LYS A 176 4.67 -19.55 -4.19
N ILE A 177 5.01 -18.28 -4.44
CA ILE A 177 4.59 -17.13 -3.62
C ILE A 177 3.09 -16.96 -3.74
N SER A 178 2.56 -16.85 -4.96
CA SER A 178 1.12 -16.69 -5.19
C SER A 178 0.31 -17.87 -4.66
N SER A 179 0.87 -19.07 -4.66
CA SER A 179 0.24 -20.23 -4.04
C SER A 179 0.06 -20.05 -2.52
N VAL A 180 1.07 -19.50 -1.82
CA VAL A 180 0.97 -19.19 -0.38
C VAL A 180 -0.03 -18.05 -0.14
N GLN A 181 0.00 -16.99 -0.95
CA GLN A 181 -0.93 -15.87 -0.87
C GLN A 181 -2.38 -16.34 -1.04
N LEU A 182 -2.68 -17.07 -2.11
CA LEU A 182 -4.02 -17.62 -2.38
C LEU A 182 -4.52 -18.58 -1.30
N LYS A 183 -3.64 -19.40 -0.74
CA LYS A 183 -4.00 -20.37 0.30
C LYS A 183 -4.39 -19.70 1.61
N ASN A 184 -3.67 -18.64 2.01
CA ASN A 184 -3.74 -18.10 3.36
C ASN A 184 -4.61 -16.82 3.47
N SER A 185 -4.90 -16.12 2.35
CA SER A 185 -5.70 -14.89 2.35
C SER A 185 -7.18 -15.16 2.58
N ASP A 186 -7.84 -14.38 3.42
CA ASP A 186 -9.31 -14.39 3.62
C ASP A 186 -10.02 -13.67 2.47
N VAL A 187 -9.44 -12.57 2.03
CA VAL A 187 -9.83 -11.77 0.88
C VAL A 187 -8.73 -11.90 -0.16
N LEU A 188 -9.09 -12.17 -1.41
CA LEU A 188 -8.10 -12.25 -2.47
C LEU A 188 -7.77 -10.87 -2.98
N SER A 189 -6.51 -10.51 -2.92
CA SER A 189 -6.04 -9.23 -3.43
C SER A 189 -5.01 -9.41 -4.54
N TYR A 190 -4.93 -8.41 -5.42
CA TYR A 190 -3.98 -8.43 -6.53
C TYR A 190 -3.51 -7.04 -6.91
N HIS A 191 -2.33 -6.98 -7.52
CA HIS A 191 -1.83 -5.80 -8.22
C HIS A 191 -1.85 -6.03 -9.72
N SER A 192 -2.26 -5.01 -10.47
CA SER A 192 -2.10 -5.02 -11.91
C SER A 192 -2.02 -3.59 -12.43
N TYR A 193 -0.96 -3.32 -13.18
CA TYR A 193 -0.79 -2.06 -13.90
C TYR A 193 -1.06 -2.23 -15.41
N SER A 194 -1.81 -3.27 -15.77
CA SER A 194 -2.26 -3.54 -17.14
C SER A 194 -3.62 -2.90 -17.42
N GLY A 195 -4.06 -2.96 -18.66
CA GLY A 195 -5.35 -2.42 -19.08
C GLY A 195 -6.56 -3.25 -18.65
N ARG A 196 -7.74 -2.79 -19.08
CA ARG A 196 -9.06 -3.32 -18.70
C ARG A 196 -9.22 -4.83 -18.93
N GLU A 197 -8.69 -5.34 -20.03
CA GLU A 197 -8.83 -6.75 -20.41
C GLU A 197 -8.12 -7.65 -19.40
N VAL A 198 -6.89 -7.33 -19.03
CA VAL A 198 -6.11 -8.08 -18.06
C VAL A 198 -6.77 -8.01 -16.68
N HIS A 199 -7.24 -6.85 -16.24
CA HIS A 199 -8.03 -6.75 -15.02
C HIS A 199 -9.29 -7.62 -15.05
N SER A 200 -10.00 -7.69 -16.17
CA SER A 200 -11.18 -8.53 -16.32
C SER A 200 -10.84 -10.02 -16.15
N GLU A 201 -9.69 -10.47 -16.68
CA GLU A 201 -9.22 -11.85 -16.54
C GLU A 201 -8.83 -12.16 -15.08
N TRP A 202 -8.09 -11.27 -14.41
CA TRP A 202 -7.77 -11.41 -13.00
C TRP A 202 -9.02 -11.51 -12.12
N ILE A 203 -9.98 -10.60 -12.32
CA ILE A 203 -11.23 -10.59 -11.55
C ILE A 203 -12.00 -11.90 -11.76
N LYS A 204 -12.12 -12.39 -13.00
CA LYS A 204 -12.77 -13.67 -13.29
C LYS A 204 -12.07 -14.83 -12.58
N TYR A 205 -10.73 -14.89 -12.64
CA TYR A 205 -9.94 -15.92 -12.01
C TYR A 205 -10.14 -15.92 -10.49
N PHE A 206 -9.98 -14.76 -9.83
CA PHE A 206 -10.13 -14.69 -8.37
C PHE A 206 -11.55 -14.99 -7.90
N LYS A 207 -12.57 -14.56 -8.63
CA LYS A 207 -13.98 -14.85 -8.29
C LYS A 207 -14.30 -16.36 -8.31
N MET A 208 -13.57 -17.18 -9.04
CA MET A 208 -13.74 -18.63 -9.00
C MET A 208 -13.43 -19.27 -7.64
N HIS A 209 -12.69 -18.57 -6.79
CA HIS A 209 -12.35 -19.04 -5.44
C HIS A 209 -13.45 -18.74 -4.40
N ASN A 210 -14.57 -18.11 -4.77
CA ASN A 210 -15.69 -17.76 -3.89
C ASN A 210 -15.28 -16.95 -2.64
N ARG A 211 -14.29 -16.07 -2.79
CA ARG A 211 -13.85 -15.10 -1.79
C ARG A 211 -13.98 -13.68 -2.34
N PRO A 212 -14.13 -12.66 -1.48
CA PRO A 212 -14.10 -11.26 -1.93
C PRO A 212 -12.79 -10.95 -2.66
N VAL A 213 -12.85 -10.03 -3.62
CA VAL A 213 -11.70 -9.62 -4.46
C VAL A 213 -11.43 -8.13 -4.29
N VAL A 214 -10.16 -7.78 -4.11
CA VAL A 214 -9.67 -6.41 -3.99
C VAL A 214 -8.50 -6.20 -4.94
N CYS A 215 -8.51 -5.14 -5.71
CA CYS A 215 -7.32 -4.65 -6.40
C CYS A 215 -6.62 -3.65 -5.49
N THR A 216 -5.49 -4.02 -4.91
CA THR A 216 -4.77 -3.22 -3.93
C THR A 216 -3.74 -2.28 -4.53
N GLU A 217 -3.42 -2.47 -5.82
CA GLU A 217 -2.65 -1.50 -6.61
C GLU A 217 -3.02 -1.57 -8.08
N TYR A 218 -3.28 -0.41 -8.66
CA TYR A 218 -3.44 -0.21 -10.10
C TYR A 218 -3.15 1.25 -10.45
N MET A 219 -3.30 1.58 -11.71
CA MET A 219 -3.17 2.89 -12.32
C MET A 219 -1.71 3.30 -12.57
N ALA A 220 -1.31 3.14 -13.82
CA ALA A 220 -0.05 3.63 -14.36
C ALA A 220 -0.30 4.14 -15.78
N ARG A 221 -0.45 5.44 -15.95
CA ARG A 221 -0.98 6.06 -17.18
C ARG A 221 -0.24 5.70 -18.46
N THR A 222 1.05 5.44 -18.38
CA THR A 222 1.89 5.13 -19.55
C THR A 222 2.02 3.64 -19.84
N ILE A 223 1.38 2.78 -19.04
CA ILE A 223 1.44 1.33 -19.21
C ILE A 223 0.06 0.80 -19.61
N ASP A 224 -0.03 0.20 -20.82
CA ASP A 224 -1.16 -0.58 -21.30
C ASP A 224 -2.53 0.10 -21.04
N ASN A 225 -2.56 1.43 -21.11
CA ASN A 225 -3.77 2.20 -20.82
C ASN A 225 -4.41 1.88 -19.45
N CYS A 226 -3.59 1.60 -18.44
CA CYS A 226 -4.03 1.40 -17.06
C CYS A 226 -4.39 2.75 -16.39
N THR A 227 -5.51 3.31 -16.76
CA THR A 227 -6.00 4.64 -16.35
C THR A 227 -7.28 4.53 -15.53
N PHE A 228 -7.63 5.60 -14.82
CA PHE A 228 -8.91 5.67 -14.11
C PHE A 228 -10.10 5.46 -15.05
N GLN A 229 -10.05 6.10 -16.23
CA GLN A 229 -11.13 6.02 -17.23
C GLN A 229 -11.34 4.59 -17.73
N ASN A 230 -10.25 3.84 -17.90
CA ASN A 230 -10.30 2.51 -18.50
C ASN A 230 -10.61 1.40 -17.49
N VAL A 231 -10.05 1.49 -16.29
CA VAL A 231 -10.04 0.38 -15.32
C VAL A 231 -11.07 0.57 -14.21
N MET A 232 -11.19 1.76 -13.62
CA MET A 232 -12.03 2.00 -12.45
C MET A 232 -13.53 1.68 -12.68
N PRO A 233 -14.14 2.02 -13.83
CA PRO A 233 -15.52 1.62 -14.13
C PRO A 233 -15.73 0.11 -14.16
N LEU A 234 -14.77 -0.67 -14.66
CA LEU A 234 -14.83 -2.14 -14.63
C LEU A 234 -14.86 -2.65 -13.19
N MET A 235 -13.99 -2.13 -12.33
CA MET A 235 -13.93 -2.57 -10.93
C MET A 235 -15.26 -2.27 -10.21
N LYS A 236 -15.83 -1.08 -10.42
CA LYS A 236 -17.16 -0.72 -9.90
C LYS A 236 -18.25 -1.68 -10.42
N GLU A 237 -18.31 -1.92 -11.73
CA GLU A 237 -19.26 -2.86 -12.37
C GLU A 237 -19.13 -4.28 -11.79
N GLN A 238 -17.90 -4.71 -11.53
CA GLN A 238 -17.60 -6.03 -11.01
C GLN A 238 -17.67 -6.13 -9.47
N ASN A 239 -18.01 -5.04 -8.77
CA ASN A 239 -18.00 -4.96 -7.31
C ASN A 239 -16.66 -5.40 -6.70
N VAL A 240 -15.58 -4.85 -7.22
CA VAL A 240 -14.20 -5.04 -6.76
C VAL A 240 -13.71 -3.74 -6.16
N VAL A 241 -13.16 -3.81 -4.95
CA VAL A 241 -12.49 -2.65 -4.34
C VAL A 241 -11.27 -2.27 -5.17
N ALA A 242 -11.11 -0.99 -5.46
CA ALA A 242 -10.04 -0.46 -6.29
C ALA A 242 -9.18 0.54 -5.50
N ILE A 243 -7.93 0.21 -5.26
CA ILE A 243 -6.96 1.09 -4.58
C ILE A 243 -5.85 1.42 -5.58
N ASN A 244 -5.78 2.67 -6.01
CA ASN A 244 -4.72 3.12 -6.90
C ASN A 244 -3.43 3.43 -6.13
N TRP A 245 -2.29 3.28 -6.79
CA TRP A 245 -1.01 3.75 -6.29
C TRP A 245 -0.83 5.23 -6.62
N GLY A 246 -0.38 6.03 -5.63
CA GLY A 246 -0.19 7.47 -5.78
C GLY A 246 -1.47 8.29 -5.54
N PHE A 247 -1.30 9.43 -4.85
CA PHE A 247 -2.40 10.36 -4.58
C PHE A 247 -1.94 11.81 -4.70
N VAL A 248 -1.07 12.28 -3.80
CA VAL A 248 -0.49 13.62 -3.84
C VAL A 248 0.99 13.53 -4.20
N SER A 249 1.41 14.29 -5.19
CA SER A 249 2.81 14.32 -5.62
C SER A 249 3.73 14.82 -4.50
N GLY A 250 4.82 14.11 -4.25
CA GLY A 250 5.72 14.43 -3.16
C GLY A 250 7.02 13.65 -3.24
N LYS A 251 7.62 13.37 -2.08
CA LYS A 251 8.92 12.69 -1.96
C LYS A 251 8.96 11.27 -2.53
N THR A 252 7.80 10.63 -2.72
CA THR A 252 7.71 9.34 -3.41
C THR A 252 8.08 9.42 -4.89
N ASN A 253 7.99 10.61 -5.49
CA ASN A 253 8.28 10.83 -6.91
C ASN A 253 7.45 9.95 -7.86
N THR A 254 6.24 9.62 -7.49
CA THR A 254 5.36 8.69 -8.22
C THR A 254 4.70 9.31 -9.45
N ILE A 255 4.99 10.59 -9.73
CA ILE A 255 4.69 11.21 -11.03
C ILE A 255 5.61 10.67 -12.16
N TYR A 256 6.82 10.21 -11.83
CA TYR A 256 7.78 9.67 -12.79
C TYR A 256 7.54 8.17 -13.00
N ALA A 257 7.81 7.69 -14.21
CA ALA A 257 7.67 6.28 -14.55
C ALA A 257 8.81 5.41 -13.98
N TRP A 258 8.55 4.10 -13.82
CA TRP A 258 9.58 3.15 -13.42
C TRP A 258 10.72 3.14 -14.43
N ASN A 259 11.95 2.96 -13.98
CA ASN A 259 13.13 2.75 -14.83
C ASN A 259 13.39 3.82 -15.93
N THR A 260 12.69 4.93 -15.90
CA THR A 260 12.88 6.05 -16.84
C THR A 260 13.00 7.37 -16.08
N PRO A 261 14.08 7.56 -15.28
CA PRO A 261 14.25 8.78 -14.52
C PRO A 261 14.41 10.00 -15.42
N ILE A 262 13.86 11.14 -14.99
CA ILE A 262 14.06 12.45 -15.62
C ILE A 262 15.09 13.21 -14.79
N GLU A 263 16.37 13.13 -15.16
CA GLU A 263 17.48 13.69 -14.39
C GLU A 263 17.39 15.20 -14.15
N SER A 264 16.73 15.95 -15.03
CA SER A 264 16.47 17.37 -14.85
C SER A 264 15.48 17.67 -13.72
N GLY A 265 14.65 16.68 -13.31
CA GLY A 265 13.56 16.86 -12.37
C GLY A 265 12.36 17.62 -12.94
N GLU A 266 12.32 17.83 -14.26
CA GLU A 266 11.17 18.44 -14.92
C GLU A 266 9.93 17.53 -14.73
N GLU A 267 8.78 18.16 -14.54
CA GLU A 267 7.50 17.47 -14.47
C GLU A 267 7.25 16.72 -15.79
N PRO A 268 6.96 15.39 -15.77
CA PRO A 268 6.68 14.66 -17.00
C PRO A 268 5.37 15.15 -17.65
N GLU A 269 5.32 15.12 -18.98
CA GLU A 269 4.12 15.48 -19.73
C GLU A 269 2.90 14.63 -19.30
N VAL A 270 3.13 13.35 -19.04
CA VAL A 270 2.13 12.43 -18.49
C VAL A 270 2.63 11.88 -17.15
N TRP A 271 1.92 12.19 -16.10
CA TRP A 271 2.20 11.64 -14.78
C TRP A 271 1.94 10.15 -14.70
N PHE A 272 2.80 9.45 -13.98
CA PHE A 272 2.71 8.00 -13.91
C PHE A 272 1.55 7.54 -13.00
N HIS A 273 1.52 7.99 -11.74
CA HIS A 273 0.50 7.56 -10.77
C HIS A 273 -0.30 8.71 -10.14
N ASP A 274 0.36 9.75 -9.58
CA ASP A 274 -0.28 10.72 -8.70
C ASP A 274 -1.46 11.46 -9.34
N ILE A 275 -2.39 11.90 -8.51
CA ILE A 275 -3.65 12.55 -8.90
C ILE A 275 -3.55 14.06 -8.71
N LEU A 276 -3.01 14.49 -7.57
CA LEU A 276 -2.97 15.89 -7.15
C LEU A 276 -1.55 16.42 -6.96
N ARG A 277 -1.36 17.70 -7.20
CA ARG A 277 -0.19 18.46 -6.72
C ARG A 277 -0.33 18.80 -5.25
N GLN A 278 0.77 19.26 -4.64
CA GLN A 278 0.80 19.67 -3.23
C GLN A 278 -0.08 20.90 -2.92
N ASP A 279 -0.50 21.63 -3.93
CA ASP A 279 -1.46 22.72 -3.83
C ASP A 279 -2.91 22.31 -4.15
N LYS A 280 -3.17 21.01 -4.23
CA LYS A 280 -4.45 20.38 -4.59
C LYS A 280 -4.82 20.46 -6.07
N THR A 281 -4.04 21.12 -6.92
CA THR A 281 -4.38 21.14 -8.36
C THR A 281 -4.25 19.75 -8.96
N PRO A 282 -5.25 19.25 -9.70
CA PRO A 282 -5.19 17.93 -10.27
C PRO A 282 -4.26 17.85 -11.49
N PHE A 283 -3.71 16.68 -11.76
CA PHE A 283 -3.07 16.38 -13.02
C PHE A 283 -4.09 16.45 -14.17
N SER A 284 -5.29 15.91 -13.97
CA SER A 284 -6.35 15.87 -14.98
C SER A 284 -7.74 16.07 -14.37
N GLU A 285 -8.43 17.13 -14.78
CA GLU A 285 -9.82 17.38 -14.40
C GLU A 285 -10.78 16.30 -14.90
N GLU A 286 -10.45 15.66 -16.01
CA GLU A 286 -11.24 14.55 -16.55
C GLU A 286 -11.16 13.32 -15.63
N GLU A 287 -9.97 13.00 -15.11
CA GLU A 287 -9.81 11.91 -14.14
C GLU A 287 -10.55 12.19 -12.85
N ILE A 288 -10.50 13.42 -12.34
CA ILE A 288 -11.28 13.83 -11.16
C ILE A 288 -12.78 13.55 -11.36
N ARG A 289 -13.31 13.83 -12.55
CA ARG A 289 -14.72 13.54 -12.87
C ARG A 289 -15.00 12.03 -12.84
N VAL A 290 -14.13 11.22 -13.44
CA VAL A 290 -14.27 9.75 -13.44
C VAL A 290 -14.18 9.18 -12.03
N ILE A 291 -13.20 9.62 -11.24
CA ILE A 291 -13.02 9.19 -9.85
C ILE A 291 -14.29 9.49 -9.05
N LYS A 292 -14.76 10.74 -9.09
CA LYS A 292 -15.99 11.14 -8.38
C LYS A 292 -17.23 10.36 -8.83
N GLU A 293 -17.35 10.08 -10.13
CA GLU A 293 -18.47 9.30 -10.67
C GLU A 293 -18.43 7.84 -10.20
N CYS A 294 -17.26 7.23 -10.23
CA CYS A 294 -17.09 5.86 -9.76
C CYS A 294 -17.27 5.72 -8.25
N ASN A 295 -16.89 6.74 -7.47
CA ASN A 295 -17.02 6.74 -6.01
C ASN A 295 -18.44 7.11 -5.50
N LYS A 296 -19.33 7.59 -6.37
CA LYS A 296 -20.74 7.77 -5.98
C LYS A 296 -21.37 6.43 -5.58
N ARG A 297 -21.98 6.41 -4.40
CA ARG A 297 -22.72 5.26 -3.87
C ARG A 297 -24.07 5.10 -4.57
#